data_07c2c0c598088bd54b3a4ce3538cebe0
#
_entry.id   07c2c0c598088bd54b3a4ce3538cebe0
#
_cell.length_a   1.000
_cell.length_b   1.000
_cell.length_c   1.000
_cell.angle_alpha   90.00
_cell.angle_beta   90.00
_cell.angle_gamma   90.00
#
_symmetry.space_group_name_H-M   'P 1'
#
loop_
_entity.id
_entity.type
_entity.pdbx_description
1 polymer ?
#
loop_
_entity_poly.entity_id
_entity_poly.type
_entity_poly.pdbx_seq_one_letter_code
_entity_poly.pdbx_strand_id
1 'polypeptide(L)'
;DIVGFDIDLAKAMCEVMKAKCTFANQNWEGIIPALQAKKYDVIASSMSVTPERQKAVLFTQMVWSTPNLFVGKAGTKMETTPAALKGVDVGVQQGTVQDKYLTKHYGSAKIRRYKTVEDAIADLATGRVKVVFADGGVVTNLIDDPKKGYQSVGNPVPNSADAAVLGAGTAFAVRKSDTKLAADLNKAFDTIRANGTYKKLAAKYFKFEVYNK
;
A
#
# COMPACT_ATOMS: atom_id res chain seq x y z
N ASP A 1 1.93 -15.58 12.31
CA ASP A 1 3.08 -14.75 11.87
C ASP A 1 2.60 -13.66 10.92
N ILE A 2 3.18 -12.45 11.05
CA ILE A 2 2.93 -11.37 10.09
C ILE A 2 3.79 -11.65 8.86
N VAL A 3 3.17 -11.64 7.68
CA VAL A 3 3.81 -11.96 6.40
C VAL A 3 3.52 -10.87 5.36
N GLY A 4 4.30 -10.81 4.30
CA GLY A 4 4.13 -9.89 3.18
C GLY A 4 5.45 -9.32 2.70
N PHE A 5 5.41 -8.62 1.55
CA PHE A 5 6.61 -8.08 0.92
C PHE A 5 7.36 -7.11 1.83
N ASP A 6 6.66 -6.16 2.44
CA ASP A 6 7.29 -5.18 3.35
C ASP A 6 7.94 -5.86 4.57
N ILE A 7 7.35 -6.96 5.06
CA ILE A 7 7.89 -7.71 6.18
C ILE A 7 9.15 -8.46 5.78
N ASP A 8 9.14 -9.14 4.63
CA ASP A 8 10.32 -9.84 4.11
C ASP A 8 11.44 -8.83 3.79
N LEU A 9 11.09 -7.66 3.24
CA LEU A 9 12.02 -6.58 2.97
C LEU A 9 12.64 -6.04 4.27
N ALA A 10 11.81 -5.76 5.28
CA ALA A 10 12.28 -5.30 6.58
C ALA A 10 13.19 -6.34 7.27
N LYS A 11 12.85 -7.63 7.21
CA LYS A 11 13.71 -8.71 7.72
C LYS A 11 15.10 -8.70 7.06
N ALA A 12 15.14 -8.62 5.73
CA ALA A 12 16.42 -8.58 5.00
C ALA A 12 17.26 -7.35 5.34
N MET A 13 16.62 -6.19 5.52
CA MET A 13 17.30 -4.98 5.96
C MET A 13 17.82 -5.10 7.38
N CYS A 14 17.06 -5.70 8.30
CA CYS A 14 17.50 -5.97 9.66
C CYS A 14 18.74 -6.89 9.73
N GLU A 15 18.78 -7.92 8.87
CA GLU A 15 19.96 -8.80 8.74
C GLU A 15 21.22 -8.00 8.34
N VAL A 16 21.11 -7.14 7.32
CA VAL A 16 22.22 -6.25 6.89
C VAL A 16 22.67 -5.33 8.02
N MET A 17 21.72 -4.78 8.77
CA MET A 17 21.97 -3.89 9.90
C MET A 17 22.49 -4.65 11.14
N LYS A 18 22.47 -5.98 11.15
CA LYS A 18 22.73 -6.84 12.31
C LYS A 18 21.86 -6.45 13.51
N ALA A 19 20.63 -6.07 13.24
CA ALA A 19 19.65 -5.64 14.23
C ALA A 19 18.65 -6.77 14.50
N LYS A 20 18.26 -6.94 15.77
CA LYS A 20 17.13 -7.80 16.14
C LYS A 20 15.84 -7.03 15.95
N CYS A 21 15.05 -7.39 14.94
CA CYS A 21 13.77 -6.76 14.66
C CYS A 21 12.60 -7.60 15.15
N THR A 22 11.59 -6.94 15.68
CA THR A 22 10.30 -7.51 16.05
C THR A 22 9.20 -6.84 15.23
N PHE A 23 8.13 -7.56 15.00
CA PHE A 23 7.02 -7.08 14.17
C PHE A 23 5.73 -7.11 14.97
N ALA A 24 4.94 -6.04 14.86
CA ALA A 24 3.65 -5.90 15.49
C ALA A 24 2.62 -5.43 14.47
N ASN A 25 1.41 -5.97 14.54
CA ASN A 25 0.30 -5.49 13.73
C ASN A 25 -0.30 -4.23 14.38
N GLN A 26 -0.67 -3.24 13.56
CA GLN A 26 -1.24 -1.98 14.00
C GLN A 26 -2.35 -1.57 13.02
N ASN A 27 -3.49 -1.12 13.57
CA ASN A 27 -4.55 -0.54 12.74
C ASN A 27 -4.06 0.70 12.00
N TRP A 28 -4.44 0.81 10.74
CA TRP A 28 -3.98 1.87 9.84
C TRP A 28 -4.20 3.29 10.39
N GLU A 29 -5.39 3.58 10.90
CA GLU A 29 -5.74 4.93 11.40
C GLU A 29 -4.85 5.40 12.57
N GLY A 30 -4.34 4.46 13.37
CA GLY A 30 -3.46 4.76 14.51
C GLY A 30 -1.96 4.62 14.21
N ILE A 31 -1.56 4.32 12.98
CA ILE A 31 -0.19 3.89 12.68
C ILE A 31 0.84 5.02 12.90
N ILE A 32 0.59 6.24 12.46
CA ILE A 32 1.50 7.37 12.69
C ILE A 32 1.49 7.83 14.16
N PRO A 33 0.34 8.06 14.81
CA PRO A 33 0.30 8.34 16.25
C PRO A 33 1.04 7.33 17.12
N ALA A 34 0.92 6.03 16.82
CA ALA A 34 1.61 4.98 17.57
C ALA A 34 3.15 5.01 17.38
N LEU A 35 3.62 5.33 16.16
CA LEU A 35 5.04 5.59 15.89
C LEU A 35 5.55 6.79 16.73
N GLN A 36 4.80 7.89 16.74
CA GLN A 36 5.15 9.08 17.52
C GLN A 36 5.15 8.82 19.02
N ALA A 37 4.23 7.95 19.49
CA ALA A 37 4.19 7.48 20.89
C ALA A 37 5.26 6.41 21.21
N LYS A 38 6.19 6.12 20.29
CA LYS A 38 7.28 5.15 20.47
C LYS A 38 6.83 3.70 20.76
N LYS A 39 5.65 3.31 20.27
CA LYS A 39 5.20 1.91 20.37
C LYS A 39 6.02 0.99 19.46
N TYR A 40 6.63 1.52 18.42
CA TYR A 40 7.60 0.90 17.52
C TYR A 40 8.45 2.01 16.86
N ASP A 41 9.46 1.63 16.10
CA ASP A 41 10.45 2.56 15.56
C ASP A 41 10.30 2.80 14.06
N VAL A 42 9.66 1.86 13.35
CA VAL A 42 9.51 1.89 11.89
C VAL A 42 8.11 1.47 11.49
N ILE A 43 7.52 2.19 10.54
CA ILE A 43 6.33 1.74 9.81
C ILE A 43 6.79 1.08 8.52
N ALA A 44 6.50 -0.21 8.37
CA ALA A 44 6.72 -1.01 7.16
C ALA A 44 5.37 -1.62 6.74
N SER A 45 4.52 -0.81 6.11
CA SER A 45 3.10 -1.13 5.87
C SER A 45 2.55 -0.41 4.64
N SER A 46 3.24 -0.52 3.51
CA SER A 46 2.82 0.03 2.21
C SER A 46 2.43 1.52 2.28
N MET A 47 3.19 2.29 3.06
CA MET A 47 2.85 3.69 3.30
C MET A 47 3.34 4.57 2.14
N SER A 48 2.39 5.12 1.37
CA SER A 48 2.69 6.07 0.30
C SER A 48 3.33 7.34 0.83
N VAL A 49 4.37 7.82 0.16
CA VAL A 49 5.06 9.08 0.46
C VAL A 49 4.22 10.24 -0.06
N THR A 50 3.60 11.00 0.82
CA THR A 50 2.82 12.20 0.47
C THR A 50 3.33 13.43 1.21
N PRO A 51 3.13 14.65 0.65
CA PRO A 51 3.53 15.89 1.33
C PRO A 51 2.88 16.06 2.72
N GLU A 52 1.64 15.58 2.89
CA GLU A 52 0.95 15.61 4.18
C GLU A 52 1.65 14.73 5.21
N ARG A 53 1.96 13.47 4.86
CA ARG A 53 2.62 12.53 5.76
C ARG A 53 4.06 12.94 6.08
N GLN A 54 4.76 13.57 5.14
CA GLN A 54 6.11 14.11 5.35
C GLN A 54 6.16 15.21 6.42
N LYS A 55 5.04 15.85 6.73
CA LYS A 55 4.97 16.79 7.86
C LYS A 55 5.04 16.08 9.21
N ALA A 56 4.56 14.85 9.29
CA ALA A 56 4.45 14.08 10.53
C ALA A 56 5.58 13.07 10.76
N VAL A 57 6.13 12.50 9.68
CA VAL A 57 7.16 11.45 9.73
C VAL A 57 8.32 11.75 8.78
N LEU A 58 9.45 11.06 8.99
CA LEU A 58 10.57 11.02 8.07
C LEU A 58 10.50 9.71 7.28
N PHE A 59 10.50 9.80 5.96
CA PHE A 59 10.53 8.63 5.09
C PHE A 59 11.96 8.23 4.74
N THR A 60 12.18 6.93 4.57
CA THR A 60 13.34 6.40 3.85
C THR A 60 13.24 6.75 2.36
N GLN A 61 14.22 6.36 1.57
CA GLN A 61 14.04 6.31 0.12
C GLN A 61 12.87 5.39 -0.23
N MET A 62 12.25 5.62 -1.38
CA MET A 62 11.16 4.79 -1.89
C MET A 62 11.64 3.34 -2.05
N VAL A 63 10.86 2.39 -1.57
CA VAL A 63 11.22 0.96 -1.62
C VAL A 63 10.48 0.21 -2.72
N TRP A 64 9.29 0.65 -3.11
CA TRP A 64 8.53 0.13 -4.25
C TRP A 64 7.38 1.06 -4.65
N SER A 65 6.79 0.82 -5.82
CA SER A 65 5.62 1.57 -6.30
C SER A 65 4.78 0.71 -7.22
N THR A 66 3.47 0.78 -7.06
CA THR A 66 2.49 0.18 -7.96
C THR A 66 1.36 1.17 -8.26
N PRO A 67 0.63 1.02 -9.36
CA PRO A 67 -0.60 1.78 -9.57
C PRO A 67 -1.68 1.34 -8.59
N ASN A 68 -2.71 2.16 -8.44
CA ASN A 68 -3.91 1.81 -7.69
C ASN A 68 -4.90 1.11 -8.61
N LEU A 69 -5.63 0.14 -8.08
CA LEU A 69 -6.52 -0.72 -8.85
C LEU A 69 -7.93 -0.72 -8.27
N PHE A 70 -8.91 -0.76 -9.16
CA PHE A 70 -10.25 -1.20 -8.80
C PHE A 70 -10.31 -2.72 -8.94
N VAL A 71 -10.70 -3.40 -7.89
CA VAL A 71 -10.85 -4.86 -7.83
C VAL A 71 -12.32 -5.21 -7.81
N GLY A 72 -12.73 -6.10 -8.69
CA GLY A 72 -14.08 -6.66 -8.76
C GLY A 72 -14.06 -8.18 -8.76
N LYS A 73 -15.23 -8.80 -8.69
CA LYS A 73 -15.35 -10.26 -8.89
C LYS A 73 -14.92 -10.63 -10.30
N ALA A 74 -14.41 -11.84 -10.49
CA ALA A 74 -14.09 -12.36 -11.82
C ALA A 74 -15.29 -12.25 -12.76
N GLY A 75 -15.04 -11.82 -14.00
CA GLY A 75 -16.09 -11.56 -14.99
C GLY A 75 -16.78 -10.19 -14.87
N THR A 76 -16.45 -9.37 -13.89
CA THR A 76 -16.97 -7.99 -13.80
C THR A 76 -16.48 -7.18 -15.00
N LYS A 77 -17.39 -6.69 -15.82
CA LYS A 77 -17.13 -5.82 -16.98
C LYS A 77 -17.76 -4.47 -16.69
N MET A 78 -16.95 -3.47 -16.35
CA MET A 78 -17.41 -2.10 -16.17
C MET A 78 -16.24 -1.13 -16.30
N GLU A 79 -16.52 0.08 -16.68
CA GLU A 79 -15.57 1.17 -16.59
C GLU A 79 -15.51 1.72 -15.17
N THR A 80 -14.37 2.25 -14.80
CA THR A 80 -14.09 2.79 -13.46
C THR A 80 -13.81 4.30 -13.49
N THR A 81 -14.39 4.99 -14.47
CA THR A 81 -14.37 6.47 -14.52
C THR A 81 -15.30 7.06 -13.45
N PRO A 82 -15.09 8.31 -13.01
CA PRO A 82 -16.02 8.96 -12.07
C PRO A 82 -17.47 8.97 -12.54
N ALA A 83 -17.70 9.11 -13.84
CA ALA A 83 -19.04 9.07 -14.44
C ALA A 83 -19.66 7.67 -14.37
N ALA A 84 -18.88 6.64 -14.70
CA ALA A 84 -19.34 5.24 -14.68
C ALA A 84 -19.62 4.74 -13.26
N LEU A 85 -18.93 5.26 -12.24
CA LEU A 85 -19.14 4.89 -10.85
C LEU A 85 -20.17 5.76 -10.11
N LYS A 86 -20.89 6.66 -10.80
CA LYS A 86 -21.98 7.44 -10.18
C LYS A 86 -23.02 6.53 -9.55
N GLY A 87 -23.24 6.69 -8.24
CA GLY A 87 -24.21 5.90 -7.47
C GLY A 87 -23.78 4.45 -7.18
N VAL A 88 -22.62 4.01 -7.65
CA VAL A 88 -22.07 2.68 -7.41
C VAL A 88 -21.44 2.61 -6.02
N ASP A 89 -21.66 1.51 -5.30
CA ASP A 89 -21.02 1.25 -4.02
C ASP A 89 -19.55 0.79 -4.25
N VAL A 90 -18.60 1.63 -3.81
CA VAL A 90 -17.15 1.42 -3.94
C VAL A 90 -16.55 1.25 -2.55
N GLY A 91 -15.91 0.12 -2.30
CA GLY A 91 -15.19 -0.15 -1.05
C GLY A 91 -13.80 0.45 -1.05
N VAL A 92 -13.34 0.93 0.11
CA VAL A 92 -11.98 1.45 0.30
C VAL A 92 -11.58 1.35 1.76
N GLN A 93 -10.30 1.17 2.04
CA GLN A 93 -9.80 1.26 3.41
C GLN A 93 -9.75 2.73 3.84
N GLN A 94 -10.36 3.02 4.99
CA GLN A 94 -10.48 4.37 5.57
C GLN A 94 -9.11 4.99 5.88
N GLY A 95 -8.97 6.30 5.62
CA GLY A 95 -7.76 7.08 5.94
C GLY A 95 -6.56 6.81 5.04
N THR A 96 -6.72 6.02 3.99
CA THR A 96 -5.68 5.78 2.98
C THR A 96 -5.63 6.89 1.95
N VAL A 97 -4.58 6.92 1.13
CA VAL A 97 -4.50 7.81 -0.03
C VAL A 97 -5.58 7.48 -1.07
N GLN A 98 -5.98 6.21 -1.16
CA GLN A 98 -7.06 5.75 -2.01
C GLN A 98 -8.42 6.31 -1.55
N ASP A 99 -8.68 6.35 -0.25
CA ASP A 99 -9.90 6.97 0.30
C ASP A 99 -9.93 8.48 -0.02
N LYS A 100 -8.82 9.18 0.17
CA LYS A 100 -8.70 10.61 -0.18
C LYS A 100 -8.91 10.85 -1.67
N TYR A 101 -8.34 9.99 -2.52
CA TYR A 101 -8.49 10.07 -3.97
C TYR A 101 -9.94 9.86 -4.41
N LEU A 102 -10.62 8.83 -3.92
CA LEU A 102 -12.04 8.62 -4.20
C LEU A 102 -12.89 9.80 -3.71
N THR A 103 -12.64 10.29 -2.51
CA THR A 103 -13.36 11.44 -1.96
C THR A 103 -13.23 12.67 -2.85
N LYS A 104 -12.04 12.91 -3.40
CA LYS A 104 -11.74 14.06 -4.25
C LYS A 104 -12.31 13.92 -5.67
N HIS A 105 -12.15 12.74 -6.27
CA HIS A 105 -12.41 12.56 -7.71
C HIS A 105 -13.69 11.77 -8.02
N TYR A 106 -14.24 11.03 -7.05
CA TYR A 106 -15.39 10.14 -7.21
C TYR A 106 -16.55 10.50 -6.26
N GLY A 107 -16.75 11.79 -5.98
CA GLY A 107 -17.75 12.25 -5.02
C GLY A 107 -19.19 11.87 -5.32
N SER A 108 -19.51 11.43 -6.56
CA SER A 108 -20.83 10.90 -6.95
C SER A 108 -20.98 9.40 -6.73
N ALA A 109 -19.91 8.66 -6.42
CA ALA A 109 -19.97 7.27 -6.02
C ALA A 109 -20.40 7.12 -4.55
N LYS A 110 -20.93 5.95 -4.19
CA LYS A 110 -21.23 5.60 -2.80
C LYS A 110 -19.98 4.98 -2.17
N ILE A 111 -19.13 5.81 -1.55
CA ILE A 111 -17.88 5.36 -0.96
C ILE A 111 -18.17 4.67 0.38
N ARG A 112 -17.86 3.36 0.46
CA ARG A 112 -17.96 2.54 1.67
C ARG A 112 -16.58 2.37 2.28
N ARG A 113 -16.39 2.90 3.49
CA ARG A 113 -15.11 2.91 4.21
C ARG A 113 -15.04 1.75 5.17
N TYR A 114 -13.92 1.02 5.15
CA TYR A 114 -13.66 -0.16 5.96
C TYR A 114 -12.37 0.05 6.77
N LYS A 115 -12.26 -0.64 7.90
CA LYS A 115 -11.03 -0.61 8.72
C LYS A 115 -9.86 -1.27 8.01
N THR A 116 -10.12 -2.33 7.26
CA THR A 116 -9.11 -3.10 6.52
C THR A 116 -9.53 -3.29 5.05
N VAL A 117 -8.56 -3.63 4.20
CA VAL A 117 -8.84 -4.01 2.81
C VAL A 117 -9.60 -5.34 2.78
N GLU A 118 -9.29 -6.25 3.69
CA GLU A 118 -9.94 -7.56 3.84
C GLU A 118 -11.43 -7.41 4.12
N ASP A 119 -11.84 -6.47 4.99
CA ASP A 119 -13.25 -6.17 5.24
C ASP A 119 -13.97 -5.66 3.97
N ALA A 120 -13.30 -4.79 3.21
CA ALA A 120 -13.83 -4.32 1.93
C ALA A 120 -13.98 -5.46 0.91
N ILE A 121 -13.01 -6.38 0.84
CA ILE A 121 -13.06 -7.57 -0.02
C ILE A 121 -14.16 -8.54 0.44
N ALA A 122 -14.38 -8.69 1.74
CA ALA A 122 -15.49 -9.50 2.25
C ALA A 122 -16.86 -8.96 1.78
N ASP A 123 -17.01 -7.64 1.78
CA ASP A 123 -18.23 -7.00 1.26
C ASP A 123 -18.33 -7.04 -0.27
N LEU A 124 -17.21 -7.03 -0.99
CA LEU A 124 -17.17 -7.32 -2.41
C LEU A 124 -17.64 -8.77 -2.70
N ALA A 125 -17.19 -9.73 -1.89
CA ALA A 125 -17.59 -11.13 -2.03
C ALA A 125 -19.11 -11.32 -1.88
N THR A 126 -19.74 -10.60 -0.97
CA THR A 126 -21.22 -10.64 -0.77
C THR A 126 -22.00 -9.76 -1.72
N GLY A 127 -21.33 -8.89 -2.49
CA GLY A 127 -21.97 -7.96 -3.43
C GLY A 127 -22.50 -6.66 -2.80
N ARG A 128 -22.15 -6.37 -1.52
CA ARG A 128 -22.49 -5.09 -0.87
C ARG A 128 -21.72 -3.91 -1.45
N VAL A 129 -20.52 -4.15 -1.96
CA VAL A 129 -19.81 -3.22 -2.84
C VAL A 129 -19.60 -3.88 -4.21
N LYS A 130 -19.53 -3.05 -5.24
CA LYS A 130 -19.34 -3.53 -6.63
C LYS A 130 -17.88 -3.70 -6.99
N VAL A 131 -17.04 -2.79 -6.49
CA VAL A 131 -15.58 -2.80 -6.64
C VAL A 131 -14.94 -2.29 -5.35
N VAL A 132 -13.68 -2.66 -5.13
CA VAL A 132 -12.81 -2.13 -4.07
C VAL A 132 -11.66 -1.39 -4.71
N PHE A 133 -11.34 -0.18 -4.23
CA PHE A 133 -10.20 0.60 -4.70
C PHE A 133 -9.06 0.50 -3.70
N ALA A 134 -7.90 0.01 -4.14
CA ALA A 134 -6.75 -0.24 -3.30
C ALA A 134 -5.44 -0.08 -4.06
N ASP A 135 -4.32 -0.03 -3.34
CA ASP A 135 -2.97 -0.12 -3.91
C ASP A 135 -2.78 -1.48 -4.59
N GLY A 136 -2.23 -1.46 -5.81
CA GLY A 136 -2.04 -2.68 -6.60
C GLY A 136 -1.16 -3.71 -5.89
N GLY A 137 -0.12 -3.27 -5.18
CA GLY A 137 0.76 -4.16 -4.43
C GLY A 137 0.07 -4.86 -3.26
N VAL A 138 -0.93 -4.22 -2.65
CA VAL A 138 -1.72 -4.81 -1.56
C VAL A 138 -2.67 -5.89 -2.07
N VAL A 139 -3.23 -5.73 -3.28
CA VAL A 139 -4.25 -6.64 -3.83
C VAL A 139 -3.71 -7.63 -4.86
N THR A 140 -2.43 -7.55 -5.22
CA THR A 140 -1.79 -8.42 -6.20
C THR A 140 -2.05 -9.91 -5.94
N ASN A 141 -1.84 -10.38 -4.71
CA ASN A 141 -2.08 -11.78 -4.34
C ASN A 141 -3.54 -12.21 -4.48
N LEU A 142 -4.46 -11.26 -4.53
CA LEU A 142 -5.88 -11.52 -4.68
C LEU A 142 -6.25 -11.68 -6.16
N ILE A 143 -5.70 -10.84 -7.03
CA ILE A 143 -6.05 -10.80 -8.46
C ILE A 143 -5.18 -11.73 -9.31
N ASP A 144 -3.98 -12.07 -8.84
CA ASP A 144 -3.04 -12.93 -9.56
C ASP A 144 -3.34 -14.43 -9.44
N ASP A 145 -4.21 -14.81 -8.51
CA ASP A 145 -4.69 -16.18 -8.33
C ASP A 145 -6.13 -16.30 -8.85
N PRO A 146 -6.34 -16.88 -10.05
CA PRO A 146 -7.69 -17.03 -10.63
C PRO A 146 -8.67 -17.80 -9.74
N LYS A 147 -8.16 -18.67 -8.85
CA LYS A 147 -8.99 -19.46 -7.93
C LYS A 147 -9.66 -18.59 -6.85
N LYS A 148 -9.13 -17.41 -6.59
CA LYS A 148 -9.73 -16.46 -5.63
C LYS A 148 -10.96 -15.76 -6.18
N GLY A 149 -11.17 -15.77 -7.50
CA GLY A 149 -12.38 -15.25 -8.13
C GLY A 149 -12.45 -13.72 -8.19
N TYR A 150 -11.32 -13.03 -8.20
CA TYR A 150 -11.23 -11.58 -8.33
C TYR A 150 -10.35 -11.16 -9.51
N GLN A 151 -10.54 -9.95 -9.97
CA GLN A 151 -9.76 -9.36 -11.06
C GLN A 151 -9.64 -7.84 -10.92
N SER A 152 -8.65 -7.26 -11.58
CA SER A 152 -8.63 -5.82 -11.83
C SER A 152 -9.74 -5.43 -12.80
N VAL A 153 -10.38 -4.30 -12.54
CA VAL A 153 -11.52 -3.78 -13.33
C VAL A 153 -11.19 -2.37 -13.80
N GLY A 154 -11.44 -2.09 -15.06
CA GLY A 154 -11.10 -0.81 -15.68
C GLY A 154 -9.58 -0.60 -15.79
N ASN A 155 -9.19 0.64 -16.00
CA ASN A 155 -7.77 1.01 -16.14
C ASN A 155 -7.12 1.23 -14.76
N PRO A 156 -5.86 0.80 -14.58
CA PRO A 156 -5.08 1.18 -13.41
C PRO A 156 -5.00 2.70 -13.26
N VAL A 157 -5.06 3.18 -12.02
CA VAL A 157 -4.88 4.60 -11.69
C VAL A 157 -3.43 4.82 -11.25
N PRO A 158 -2.59 5.45 -12.08
CA PRO A 158 -1.20 5.69 -11.72
C PRO A 158 -1.10 6.73 -10.59
N ASN A 159 -0.03 6.67 -9.81
CA ASN A 159 0.21 7.65 -8.75
C ASN A 159 0.29 9.10 -9.28
N SER A 160 0.73 9.26 -10.53
CA SER A 160 0.79 10.56 -11.22
C SER A 160 -0.59 11.16 -11.55
N ALA A 161 -1.67 10.38 -11.46
CA ALA A 161 -3.03 10.90 -11.68
C ALA A 161 -3.40 11.99 -10.65
N ASP A 162 -2.88 11.88 -9.43
CA ASP A 162 -2.90 12.95 -8.42
C ASP A 162 -1.77 12.71 -7.42
N ALA A 163 -0.55 13.06 -7.79
CA ALA A 163 0.64 12.79 -6.99
C ALA A 163 0.61 13.47 -5.60
N ALA A 164 -0.11 14.58 -5.46
CA ALA A 164 -0.28 15.25 -4.18
C ALA A 164 -1.12 14.41 -3.19
N VAL A 165 -2.05 13.61 -3.70
CA VAL A 165 -2.93 12.74 -2.90
C VAL A 165 -2.37 11.32 -2.82
N LEU A 166 -2.05 10.69 -3.97
CA LEU A 166 -1.64 9.28 -4.07
C LEU A 166 -0.17 9.07 -3.66
N GLY A 167 0.65 10.13 -3.72
CA GLY A 167 2.07 10.07 -3.40
C GLY A 167 2.93 9.57 -4.58
N ALA A 168 4.24 9.46 -4.32
CA ALA A 168 5.21 9.05 -5.35
C ALA A 168 5.44 7.53 -5.39
N GLY A 169 5.07 6.83 -4.33
CA GLY A 169 5.32 5.41 -4.12
C GLY A 169 5.44 5.12 -2.63
N THR A 170 5.86 3.93 -2.27
CA THR A 170 5.90 3.41 -0.90
C THR A 170 7.30 3.51 -0.31
N ALA A 171 7.39 3.94 0.95
CA ALA A 171 8.62 3.96 1.72
C ALA A 171 8.37 3.55 3.18
N PHE A 172 9.44 3.16 3.88
CA PHE A 172 9.36 3.01 5.33
C PHE A 172 9.38 4.38 6.00
N ALA A 173 8.68 4.49 7.12
CA ALA A 173 8.62 5.75 7.85
C ALA A 173 9.12 5.58 9.29
N VAL A 174 9.86 6.59 9.76
CA VAL A 174 10.36 6.71 11.12
C VAL A 174 9.96 8.06 11.73
N ARG A 175 10.15 8.25 13.03
CA ARG A 175 9.95 9.57 13.64
C ARG A 175 10.89 10.60 13.01
N LYS A 176 10.49 11.85 12.95
CA LYS A 176 11.31 12.93 12.37
C LYS A 176 12.66 13.11 13.04
N SER A 177 12.76 12.78 14.33
CA SER A 177 14.02 12.81 15.10
C SER A 177 14.97 11.67 14.76
N ASP A 178 14.49 10.57 14.17
CA ASP A 178 15.24 9.33 14.02
C ASP A 178 16.02 9.30 12.69
N THR A 179 16.72 10.39 12.41
CA THR A 179 17.48 10.59 11.16
C THR A 179 18.56 9.54 10.94
N LYS A 180 19.23 9.10 12.03
CA LYS A 180 20.22 8.03 11.95
C LYS A 180 19.57 6.71 11.54
N LEU A 181 18.43 6.35 12.11
CA LEU A 181 17.72 5.13 11.76
C LEU A 181 17.26 5.16 10.28
N ALA A 182 16.77 6.29 9.79
CA ALA A 182 16.42 6.46 8.38
C ALA A 182 17.62 6.25 7.45
N ALA A 183 18.79 6.80 7.82
CA ALA A 183 20.04 6.64 7.06
C ALA A 183 20.52 5.18 7.08
N ASP A 184 20.45 4.50 8.22
CA ASP A 184 20.85 3.09 8.36
C ASP A 184 19.91 2.19 7.52
N LEU A 185 18.59 2.45 7.53
CA LEU A 185 17.62 1.75 6.69
C LEU A 185 17.89 1.98 5.20
N ASN A 186 18.20 3.20 4.78
CA ASN A 186 18.54 3.50 3.39
C ASN A 186 19.77 2.72 2.94
N LYS A 187 20.83 2.71 3.75
CA LYS A 187 22.04 1.95 3.46
C LYS A 187 21.79 0.44 3.38
N ALA A 188 20.96 -0.09 4.27
CA ALA A 188 20.57 -1.50 4.25
C ALA A 188 19.78 -1.82 2.98
N PHE A 189 18.86 -0.95 2.59
CA PHE A 189 18.09 -1.10 1.36
C PHE A 189 18.98 -1.09 0.11
N ASP A 190 19.93 -0.16 0.01
CA ASP A 190 20.91 -0.12 -1.08
C ASP A 190 21.72 -1.42 -1.14
N THR A 191 22.12 -1.95 0.02
CA THR A 191 22.85 -3.22 0.10
C THR A 191 22.04 -4.40 -0.44
N ILE A 192 20.79 -4.57 0.00
CA ILE A 192 19.95 -5.68 -0.48
C ILE A 192 19.56 -5.55 -1.96
N ARG A 193 19.56 -4.33 -2.48
CA ARG A 193 19.39 -4.11 -3.93
C ARG A 193 20.64 -4.53 -4.70
N ALA A 194 21.80 -4.06 -4.26
CA ALA A 194 23.10 -4.34 -4.92
C ALA A 194 23.43 -5.83 -4.96
N ASN A 195 23.12 -6.57 -3.90
CA ASN A 195 23.40 -8.02 -3.80
C ASN A 195 22.32 -8.93 -4.40
N GLY A 196 21.26 -8.36 -4.98
CA GLY A 196 20.16 -9.09 -5.63
C GLY A 196 19.10 -9.66 -4.67
N THR A 197 19.21 -9.47 -3.36
CA THR A 197 18.21 -9.94 -2.38
C THR A 197 16.86 -9.29 -2.64
N TYR A 198 16.82 -7.98 -2.90
CA TYR A 198 15.59 -7.26 -3.24
C TYR A 198 14.86 -7.92 -4.42
N LYS A 199 15.57 -8.19 -5.51
CA LYS A 199 14.99 -8.80 -6.72
C LYS A 199 14.40 -10.18 -6.43
N LYS A 200 15.08 -11.00 -5.62
CA LYS A 200 14.59 -12.32 -5.20
C LYS A 200 13.32 -12.21 -4.35
N LEU A 201 13.28 -11.24 -3.43
CA LEU A 201 12.10 -11.01 -2.60
C LEU A 201 10.93 -10.49 -3.43
N ALA A 202 11.13 -9.47 -4.28
CA ALA A 202 10.08 -8.93 -5.13
C ALA A 202 9.46 -10.00 -6.04
N ALA A 203 10.26 -10.90 -6.61
CA ALA A 203 9.79 -11.98 -7.48
C ALA A 203 8.86 -13.00 -6.78
N LYS A 204 8.85 -13.07 -5.45
CA LYS A 204 7.88 -13.91 -4.71
C LYS A 204 6.47 -13.31 -4.70
N TYR A 205 6.36 -12.00 -4.82
CA TYR A 205 5.11 -11.26 -4.63
C TYR A 205 4.58 -10.64 -5.90
N PHE A 206 5.47 -10.27 -6.84
CA PHE A 206 5.12 -9.52 -8.04
C PHE A 206 5.63 -10.20 -9.30
N LYS A 207 4.80 -10.23 -10.33
CA LYS A 207 5.16 -10.74 -11.67
C LYS A 207 5.75 -9.63 -12.58
N PHE A 208 5.91 -8.43 -12.04
CA PHE A 208 6.42 -7.25 -12.73
C PHE A 208 7.39 -6.47 -11.83
N GLU A 209 8.17 -5.57 -12.41
CA GLU A 209 9.11 -4.76 -11.65
C GLU A 209 8.38 -3.66 -10.88
N VAL A 210 8.59 -3.60 -9.56
CA VAL A 210 7.94 -2.65 -8.65
C VAL A 210 8.86 -1.52 -8.17
N TYR A 211 10.12 -1.53 -8.62
CA TYR A 211 11.09 -0.49 -8.31
C TYR A 211 11.67 0.08 -9.61
N ASN A 212 11.15 1.23 -10.02
CA ASN A 212 11.73 2.05 -11.09
C ASN A 212 12.29 3.33 -10.46
N LYS A 213 13.58 3.57 -10.63
CA LYS A 213 14.19 4.87 -10.31
C LYS A 213 13.87 5.87 -11.39
#